data_40121d5c882aa5885fa36e49885fed87
#
_entry.id   40121d5c882aa5885fa36e49885fed87
#
_cell.length_a   1.000
_cell.length_b   1.000
_cell.length_c   1.000
_cell.angle_alpha   90.00
_cell.angle_beta   90.00
_cell.angle_gamma   90.00
#
_symmetry.space_group_name_H-M   'P 1'
#
loop_
_entity.id
_entity.type
_entity.pdbx_description
1 polymer ?
#
loop_
_entity_poly.entity_id
_entity_poly.type
_entity_poly.pdbx_seq_one_letter_code
_entity_poly.pdbx_strand_id
1 'polypeptide(L)'
;MPGKRHAIVIHSPHSGRAPQLEEALKLLQEAGIELVRVEPITSLNELPPQGATWLAQGIDLAIAAGGDGLVGGMIRHVIKTGPRLAILPLGTANDTARSLAIPQDLAGAVEVIVAGQEAAVDVGMALPTAASSSASGLSDEEEAGSDYFCHTLTIGLNVEFARLATSSEMRERFGAMTYPVAALEALRAHEPLEVVLKFEGLSGPASARQSEDELRYQVLQVAVINAPVFGGPLQLSIPGASVTDHLLDIVAVQGPDWKEIAAAIGQLFAGSEGTQGEASAGTTRHPAELTTLPGLHHWRASSVTISTPAGPCEVTLDGEVKGQTPITVRIAPEPLQVLVPASWQAQTAEAGR
;
A
#
# COMPACT_ATOMS: atom_id res chain seq x y z
N MET A 1 -30.84 -9.18 -17.14
CA MET A 1 -29.73 -9.88 -16.48
C MET A 1 -28.50 -9.03 -16.70
N PRO A 2 -27.70 -8.66 -15.69
CA PRO A 2 -26.43 -8.01 -15.97
C PRO A 2 -25.63 -8.92 -16.91
N GLY A 3 -24.95 -8.32 -17.91
CA GLY A 3 -24.13 -9.05 -18.87
C GLY A 3 -23.05 -9.87 -18.14
N LYS A 4 -22.64 -10.98 -18.74
CA LYS A 4 -21.56 -11.82 -18.22
C LYS A 4 -20.29 -10.99 -18.17
N ARG A 5 -19.63 -10.89 -17.03
CA ARG A 5 -18.36 -10.16 -16.89
C ARG A 5 -17.22 -11.00 -17.45
N HIS A 6 -16.37 -10.39 -18.26
CA HIS A 6 -15.17 -11.02 -18.83
C HIS A 6 -13.94 -10.54 -18.09
N ALA A 7 -13.22 -11.45 -17.46
CA ALA A 7 -12.12 -11.14 -16.59
C ALA A 7 -10.78 -11.67 -17.08
N ILE A 8 -9.72 -10.86 -16.86
CA ILE A 8 -8.35 -11.35 -16.78
C ILE A 8 -7.98 -11.49 -15.30
N VAL A 9 -7.38 -12.61 -14.94
CA VAL A 9 -6.82 -12.83 -13.61
C VAL A 9 -5.30 -12.76 -13.70
N ILE A 10 -4.72 -11.82 -12.96
CA ILE A 10 -3.27 -11.74 -12.79
C ILE A 10 -2.95 -12.23 -11.39
N HIS A 11 -2.01 -13.18 -11.27
CA HIS A 11 -1.70 -13.78 -9.98
C HIS A 11 -0.22 -13.70 -9.63
N SER A 12 0.08 -13.75 -8.33
CA SER A 12 1.45 -13.87 -7.82
C SER A 12 1.73 -15.33 -7.43
N PRO A 13 2.63 -16.04 -8.15
CA PRO A 13 2.95 -17.44 -7.84
C PRO A 13 3.55 -17.65 -6.45
N HIS A 14 4.15 -16.59 -5.88
CA HIS A 14 4.86 -16.63 -4.60
C HIS A 14 4.10 -15.98 -3.46
N SER A 15 2.81 -15.64 -3.64
CA SER A 15 2.00 -15.08 -2.55
C SER A 15 1.76 -16.12 -1.45
N GLY A 16 1.56 -15.65 -0.20
CA GLY A 16 1.44 -16.54 0.96
C GLY A 16 0.31 -17.57 0.87
N ARG A 17 -0.77 -17.26 0.12
CA ARG A 17 -1.93 -18.12 -0.12
C ARG A 17 -2.08 -18.54 -1.59
N ALA A 18 -0.99 -18.53 -2.38
CA ALA A 18 -1.00 -18.96 -3.78
C ALA A 18 -1.65 -20.34 -4.02
N PRO A 19 -1.54 -21.35 -3.12
CA PRO A 19 -2.25 -22.63 -3.28
C PRO A 19 -3.78 -22.51 -3.34
N GLN A 20 -4.37 -21.44 -2.85
CA GLN A 20 -5.82 -21.19 -2.90
C GLN A 20 -6.30 -20.63 -4.25
N LEU A 21 -5.39 -20.35 -5.20
CA LEU A 21 -5.76 -19.77 -6.49
C LEU A 21 -6.74 -20.66 -7.27
N GLU A 22 -6.52 -21.97 -7.34
CA GLU A 22 -7.41 -22.89 -8.07
C GLU A 22 -8.83 -22.86 -7.51
N GLU A 23 -8.98 -22.86 -6.19
CA GLU A 23 -10.27 -22.75 -5.53
C GLU A 23 -10.94 -21.41 -5.85
N ALA A 24 -10.18 -20.30 -5.79
CA ALA A 24 -10.68 -18.97 -6.12
C ALA A 24 -11.17 -18.87 -7.58
N LEU A 25 -10.41 -19.43 -8.53
CA LEU A 25 -10.82 -19.47 -9.96
C LEU A 25 -12.11 -20.26 -10.16
N LYS A 26 -12.25 -21.39 -9.46
CA LYS A 26 -13.47 -22.21 -9.50
C LYS A 26 -14.67 -21.42 -8.96
N LEU A 27 -14.53 -20.77 -7.81
CA LEU A 27 -15.59 -19.94 -7.22
C LEU A 27 -16.01 -18.79 -8.14
N LEU A 28 -15.07 -18.12 -8.81
CA LEU A 28 -15.37 -17.07 -9.78
C LEU A 28 -16.18 -17.60 -10.96
N GLN A 29 -15.82 -18.76 -11.52
CA GLN A 29 -16.54 -19.40 -12.62
C GLN A 29 -17.95 -19.85 -12.22
N GLU A 30 -18.10 -20.45 -11.04
CA GLU A 30 -19.40 -20.84 -10.47
C GLU A 30 -20.29 -19.62 -10.21
N ALA A 31 -19.70 -18.48 -9.88
CA ALA A 31 -20.39 -17.20 -9.72
C ALA A 31 -20.71 -16.48 -11.08
N GLY A 32 -20.36 -17.09 -12.21
CA GLY A 32 -20.71 -16.59 -13.55
C GLY A 32 -19.71 -15.62 -14.19
N ILE A 33 -18.50 -15.45 -13.61
CA ILE A 33 -17.42 -14.69 -14.23
C ILE A 33 -16.77 -15.53 -15.33
N GLU A 34 -16.62 -14.97 -16.52
CA GLU A 34 -15.90 -15.60 -17.61
C GLU A 34 -14.40 -15.25 -17.52
N LEU A 35 -13.59 -16.25 -17.18
CA LEU A 35 -12.14 -16.08 -17.12
C LEU A 35 -11.55 -16.19 -18.53
N VAL A 36 -11.26 -15.05 -19.15
CA VAL A 36 -10.69 -14.98 -20.51
C VAL A 36 -9.22 -15.40 -20.48
N ARG A 37 -8.48 -14.95 -19.45
CA ARG A 37 -7.07 -15.29 -19.25
C ARG A 37 -6.73 -15.37 -17.75
N VAL A 38 -5.76 -16.24 -17.44
CA VAL A 38 -5.16 -16.35 -16.10
C VAL A 38 -3.64 -16.37 -16.29
N GLU A 39 -2.95 -15.33 -15.81
CA GLU A 39 -1.54 -15.13 -16.09
C GLU A 39 -0.78 -14.72 -14.81
N PRO A 40 0.51 -15.12 -14.66
CA PRO A 40 1.33 -14.61 -13.56
C PRO A 40 1.71 -13.16 -13.81
N ILE A 41 1.94 -12.39 -12.73
CA ILE A 41 2.35 -10.96 -12.83
C ILE A 41 3.65 -10.79 -13.65
N THR A 42 4.52 -11.78 -13.64
CA THR A 42 5.77 -11.75 -14.41
C THR A 42 5.55 -11.62 -15.92
N SER A 43 4.38 -12.00 -16.44
CA SER A 43 4.02 -11.81 -17.85
C SER A 43 3.83 -10.34 -18.22
N LEU A 44 3.65 -9.46 -17.23
CA LEU A 44 3.40 -8.03 -17.43
C LEU A 44 4.63 -7.15 -17.19
N ASN A 45 5.71 -7.68 -16.62
CA ASN A 45 6.83 -6.88 -16.10
C ASN A 45 7.46 -5.91 -17.12
N GLU A 46 7.60 -6.33 -18.37
CA GLU A 46 8.22 -5.52 -19.43
C GLU A 46 7.21 -4.94 -20.42
N LEU A 47 5.92 -5.16 -20.18
CA LEU A 47 4.87 -4.68 -21.07
C LEU A 47 4.49 -3.23 -20.74
N PRO A 48 4.16 -2.42 -21.75
CA PRO A 48 3.51 -1.13 -21.53
C PRO A 48 2.13 -1.34 -20.89
N PRO A 49 1.48 -0.27 -20.39
CA PRO A 49 0.11 -0.36 -19.86
C PRO A 49 -0.84 -1.13 -20.77
N GLN A 50 -1.52 -2.13 -20.24
CA GLN A 50 -2.32 -3.09 -21.02
C GLN A 50 -3.81 -2.80 -21.04
N GLY A 51 -4.29 -1.85 -20.24
CA GLY A 51 -5.71 -1.65 -20.01
C GLY A 51 -6.54 -1.40 -21.27
N ALA A 52 -6.08 -0.53 -22.17
CA ALA A 52 -6.74 -0.28 -23.45
C ALA A 52 -6.81 -1.54 -24.32
N THR A 53 -5.76 -2.36 -24.33
CA THR A 53 -5.72 -3.64 -25.04
C THR A 53 -6.74 -4.62 -24.48
N TRP A 54 -6.84 -4.72 -23.15
CA TRP A 54 -7.81 -5.60 -22.48
C TRP A 54 -9.24 -5.18 -22.78
N LEU A 55 -9.56 -3.87 -22.70
CA LEU A 55 -10.88 -3.36 -23.05
C LEU A 55 -11.24 -3.65 -24.53
N ALA A 56 -10.29 -3.49 -25.46
CA ALA A 56 -10.49 -3.81 -26.87
C ALA A 56 -10.73 -5.30 -27.12
N GLN A 57 -10.28 -6.18 -26.21
CA GLN A 57 -10.56 -7.61 -26.22
C GLN A 57 -11.87 -8.00 -25.51
N GLY A 58 -12.63 -7.00 -25.05
CA GLY A 58 -13.89 -7.21 -24.34
C GLY A 58 -13.72 -7.61 -22.87
N ILE A 59 -12.51 -7.46 -22.30
CA ILE A 59 -12.25 -7.70 -20.89
C ILE A 59 -12.63 -6.43 -20.13
N ASP A 60 -13.61 -6.53 -19.24
CA ASP A 60 -14.15 -5.42 -18.45
C ASP A 60 -13.75 -5.48 -16.97
N LEU A 61 -13.03 -6.56 -16.56
CA LEU A 61 -12.59 -6.78 -15.21
C LEU A 61 -11.14 -7.31 -15.17
N ALA A 62 -10.27 -6.65 -14.39
CA ALA A 62 -8.93 -7.12 -14.08
C ALA A 62 -8.88 -7.56 -12.61
N ILE A 63 -8.61 -8.84 -12.35
CA ILE A 63 -8.60 -9.41 -11.00
C ILE A 63 -7.14 -9.59 -10.57
N ALA A 64 -6.73 -8.88 -9.52
CA ALA A 64 -5.44 -9.04 -8.85
C ALA A 64 -5.54 -10.15 -7.79
N ALA A 65 -5.05 -11.35 -8.08
CA ALA A 65 -5.05 -12.50 -7.18
C ALA A 65 -3.70 -12.59 -6.45
N GLY A 66 -3.51 -11.84 -5.37
CA GLY A 66 -2.24 -11.76 -4.65
C GLY A 66 -2.26 -10.81 -3.47
N GLY A 67 -1.09 -10.30 -3.09
CA GLY A 67 -0.90 -9.30 -2.04
C GLY A 67 -0.72 -7.89 -2.61
N ASP A 68 -0.36 -6.95 -1.71
CA ASP A 68 -0.27 -5.51 -2.01
C ASP A 68 0.69 -5.20 -3.16
N GLY A 69 1.86 -5.84 -3.22
CA GLY A 69 2.81 -5.65 -4.33
C GLY A 69 2.22 -6.04 -5.70
N LEU A 70 1.38 -7.10 -5.78
CA LEU A 70 0.66 -7.42 -7.02
C LEU A 70 -0.37 -6.34 -7.36
N VAL A 71 -1.14 -5.89 -6.38
CA VAL A 71 -2.14 -4.83 -6.57
C VAL A 71 -1.43 -3.57 -7.08
N GLY A 72 -0.35 -3.13 -6.43
CA GLY A 72 0.47 -2.00 -6.86
C GLY A 72 0.99 -2.15 -8.29
N GLY A 73 1.51 -3.33 -8.65
CA GLY A 73 1.99 -3.64 -10.01
C GLY A 73 0.89 -3.59 -11.08
N MET A 74 -0.36 -3.84 -10.71
CA MET A 74 -1.51 -3.80 -11.62
C MET A 74 -1.98 -2.37 -11.93
N ILE A 75 -1.75 -1.41 -11.04
CA ILE A 75 -2.27 -0.04 -11.17
C ILE A 75 -1.90 0.57 -12.51
N ARG A 76 -0.63 0.54 -12.88
CA ARG A 76 -0.14 1.12 -14.15
C ARG A 76 -0.88 0.60 -15.39
N HIS A 77 -1.44 -0.60 -15.31
CA HIS A 77 -2.15 -1.23 -16.42
C HIS A 77 -3.61 -0.81 -16.51
N VAL A 78 -4.23 -0.33 -15.42
CA VAL A 78 -5.68 -0.09 -15.35
C VAL A 78 -6.08 1.35 -15.02
N ILE A 79 -5.19 2.17 -14.45
CA ILE A 79 -5.55 3.47 -13.86
C ILE A 79 -6.09 4.49 -14.87
N LYS A 80 -5.50 4.62 -16.06
CA LYS A 80 -5.93 5.62 -17.05
C LYS A 80 -7.03 5.11 -17.95
N THR A 81 -6.77 3.99 -18.57
CA THR A 81 -7.66 3.38 -19.56
C THR A 81 -7.59 1.88 -19.37
N GLY A 82 -8.50 1.34 -18.60
CA GLY A 82 -8.47 -0.09 -18.30
C GLY A 82 -9.79 -0.60 -17.74
N PRO A 83 -9.89 -1.92 -17.60
CA PRO A 83 -11.00 -2.55 -16.89
C PRO A 83 -10.94 -2.18 -15.40
N ARG A 84 -12.06 -2.32 -14.69
CA ARG A 84 -12.10 -2.14 -13.23
C ARG A 84 -11.18 -3.14 -12.56
N LEU A 85 -10.50 -2.69 -11.51
CA LEU A 85 -9.70 -3.57 -10.69
C LEU A 85 -10.58 -4.30 -9.67
N ALA A 86 -10.37 -5.59 -9.50
CA ALA A 86 -10.90 -6.36 -8.39
C ALA A 86 -9.75 -7.05 -7.65
N ILE A 87 -9.88 -7.26 -6.35
CA ILE A 87 -8.82 -7.82 -5.51
C ILE A 87 -9.28 -9.16 -4.93
N LEU A 88 -8.50 -10.20 -5.18
CA LEU A 88 -8.53 -11.47 -4.46
C LEU A 88 -7.34 -11.50 -3.50
N PRO A 89 -7.57 -11.31 -2.19
CA PRO A 89 -6.48 -11.09 -1.22
C PRO A 89 -5.77 -12.41 -0.87
N LEU A 90 -4.84 -12.85 -1.69
CA LEU A 90 -4.03 -14.07 -1.51
C LEU A 90 -2.63 -13.79 -0.92
N GLY A 91 -2.32 -12.57 -0.56
CA GLY A 91 -1.09 -12.18 0.12
C GLY A 91 -1.11 -12.45 1.63
N THR A 92 -0.04 -12.05 2.31
CA THR A 92 0.09 -12.17 3.78
C THR A 92 -0.55 -10.97 4.50
N ALA A 93 -0.24 -9.74 4.08
CA ALA A 93 -0.75 -8.52 4.71
C ALA A 93 -2.11 -8.12 4.12
N ASN A 94 -2.20 -7.94 2.81
CA ASN A 94 -3.39 -7.49 2.07
C ASN A 94 -3.97 -6.18 2.64
N ASP A 95 -3.09 -5.22 2.94
CA ASP A 95 -3.47 -3.96 3.59
C ASP A 95 -4.37 -3.11 2.69
N THR A 96 -4.14 -3.14 1.37
CA THR A 96 -5.03 -2.51 0.39
C THR A 96 -6.44 -3.09 0.45
N ALA A 97 -6.57 -4.42 0.47
CA ALA A 97 -7.88 -5.07 0.57
C ALA A 97 -8.58 -4.74 1.90
N ARG A 98 -7.83 -4.69 3.01
CA ARG A 98 -8.36 -4.29 4.33
C ARG A 98 -8.85 -2.84 4.35
N SER A 99 -8.08 -1.93 3.76
CA SER A 99 -8.44 -0.51 3.66
C SER A 99 -9.71 -0.29 2.85
N LEU A 100 -9.97 -1.16 1.89
CA LEU A 100 -11.19 -1.17 1.07
C LEU A 100 -12.30 -2.07 1.65
N ALA A 101 -12.14 -2.56 2.89
CA ALA A 101 -13.07 -3.46 3.58
C ALA A 101 -13.40 -4.76 2.79
N ILE A 102 -12.50 -5.18 1.90
CA ILE A 102 -12.65 -6.43 1.15
C ILE A 102 -12.42 -7.62 2.10
N PRO A 103 -13.34 -8.58 2.19
CA PRO A 103 -13.19 -9.77 3.03
C PRO A 103 -11.91 -10.53 2.71
N GLN A 104 -11.28 -11.06 3.75
CA GLN A 104 -10.02 -11.80 3.62
C GLN A 104 -10.22 -13.30 3.30
N ASP A 105 -11.44 -13.80 3.38
CA ASP A 105 -11.82 -15.12 2.92
C ASP A 105 -12.23 -15.12 1.44
N LEU A 106 -12.09 -16.26 0.78
CA LEU A 106 -12.32 -16.36 -0.67
C LEU A 106 -13.78 -16.12 -1.05
N ALA A 107 -14.71 -16.64 -0.28
CA ALA A 107 -16.14 -16.53 -0.61
C ALA A 107 -16.61 -15.07 -0.55
N GLY A 108 -16.23 -14.36 0.51
CA GLY A 108 -16.54 -12.93 0.66
C GLY A 108 -15.85 -12.07 -0.39
N ALA A 109 -14.59 -12.36 -0.74
CA ALA A 109 -13.89 -11.62 -1.79
C ALA A 109 -14.52 -11.85 -3.17
N VAL A 110 -14.93 -13.08 -3.49
CA VAL A 110 -15.65 -13.41 -4.72
C VAL A 110 -17.02 -12.71 -4.76
N GLU A 111 -17.73 -12.64 -3.64
CA GLU A 111 -19.00 -11.90 -3.53
C GLU A 111 -18.80 -10.41 -3.89
N VAL A 112 -17.73 -9.77 -3.39
CA VAL A 112 -17.39 -8.39 -3.78
C VAL A 112 -17.14 -8.28 -5.29
N ILE A 113 -16.44 -9.24 -5.89
CA ILE A 113 -16.18 -9.23 -7.35
C ILE A 113 -17.47 -9.33 -8.16
N VAL A 114 -18.45 -10.09 -7.68
CA VAL A 114 -19.72 -10.36 -8.39
C VAL A 114 -20.75 -9.26 -8.13
N ALA A 115 -20.93 -8.85 -6.87
CA ALA A 115 -22.04 -8.03 -6.41
C ALA A 115 -21.61 -6.70 -5.76
N GLY A 116 -20.30 -6.41 -5.71
CA GLY A 116 -19.77 -5.16 -5.16
C GLY A 116 -20.11 -3.95 -6.01
N GLN A 117 -19.86 -2.79 -5.43
CA GLN A 117 -19.99 -1.49 -6.11
C GLN A 117 -18.64 -1.01 -6.64
N GLU A 118 -18.67 -0.12 -7.64
CA GLU A 118 -17.48 0.58 -8.11
C GLU A 118 -17.17 1.77 -7.21
N ALA A 119 -15.89 1.93 -6.87
CA ALA A 119 -15.37 3.07 -6.13
C ALA A 119 -14.17 3.66 -6.86
N ALA A 120 -14.09 4.98 -6.88
CA ALA A 120 -12.92 5.72 -7.32
C ALA A 120 -12.05 6.00 -6.08
N VAL A 121 -10.83 5.47 -6.06
CA VAL A 121 -9.91 5.63 -4.94
C VAL A 121 -8.60 6.28 -5.37
N ASP A 122 -8.02 7.04 -4.48
CA ASP A 122 -6.72 7.66 -4.66
C ASP A 122 -5.62 6.59 -4.68
N VAL A 123 -4.59 6.82 -5.45
CA VAL A 123 -3.35 6.04 -5.42
C VAL A 123 -2.16 6.98 -5.34
N GLY A 124 -1.15 6.57 -4.61
CA GLY A 124 0.12 7.29 -4.57
C GLY A 124 0.91 7.06 -5.85
N MET A 125 1.63 8.09 -6.29
CA MET A 125 2.53 8.06 -7.43
C MET A 125 3.89 8.61 -7.01
N ALA A 126 4.94 7.84 -7.26
CA ALA A 126 6.32 8.15 -6.95
C ALA A 126 7.07 8.51 -8.24
N LEU A 127 7.71 9.68 -8.25
CA LEU A 127 8.46 10.22 -9.39
C LEU A 127 9.90 10.48 -8.99
N PRO A 128 10.90 10.03 -9.78
CA PRO A 128 12.28 10.50 -9.61
C PRO A 128 12.34 12.02 -9.73
N THR A 129 12.99 12.72 -8.78
CA THR A 129 12.98 14.20 -8.73
C THR A 129 13.63 14.87 -9.93
N ALA A 130 14.46 14.18 -10.71
CA ALA A 130 15.01 14.71 -11.96
C ALA A 130 13.92 15.04 -13.01
N ALA A 131 12.72 14.48 -12.85
CA ALA A 131 11.55 14.66 -13.73
C ALA A 131 10.57 15.73 -13.26
N SER A 132 10.67 16.26 -12.04
CA SER A 132 9.63 17.11 -11.40
C SER A 132 9.80 18.62 -11.61
N SER A 133 9.98 19.08 -12.83
CA SER A 133 10.26 20.51 -13.10
C SER A 133 9.04 21.37 -13.47
N SER A 134 7.80 20.87 -13.45
CA SER A 134 6.63 21.71 -13.76
C SER A 134 5.38 21.39 -12.94
N ALA A 135 4.86 22.42 -12.28
CA ALA A 135 3.57 22.40 -11.56
C ALA A 135 2.33 22.27 -12.47
N SER A 136 2.51 22.20 -13.79
CA SER A 136 1.44 22.17 -14.77
C SER A 136 1.51 20.93 -15.65
N GLY A 137 0.94 19.82 -15.13
CA GLY A 137 0.81 18.57 -15.88
C GLY A 137 2.11 17.78 -16.03
N LEU A 138 2.00 16.44 -15.91
CA LEU A 138 3.12 15.53 -16.22
C LEU A 138 3.33 15.51 -17.74
N SER A 139 4.57 15.49 -18.16
CA SER A 139 4.90 15.05 -19.52
C SER A 139 4.73 13.53 -19.63
N ASP A 140 4.46 13.04 -20.82
CA ASP A 140 4.35 11.58 -21.07
C ASP A 140 5.64 10.83 -20.65
N GLU A 141 6.80 11.50 -20.67
CA GLU A 141 8.10 10.95 -20.24
C GLU A 141 8.21 10.86 -18.72
N GLU A 142 7.71 11.85 -17.98
CA GLU A 142 7.69 11.84 -16.49
C GLU A 142 6.77 10.73 -15.99
N GLU A 143 5.67 10.52 -16.65
CA GLU A 143 4.73 9.47 -16.32
C GLU A 143 5.26 8.08 -16.65
N ALA A 144 5.97 7.91 -17.75
CA ALA A 144 6.63 6.65 -18.12
C ALA A 144 7.69 6.21 -17.11
N GLY A 145 8.25 7.15 -16.34
CA GLY A 145 9.22 6.89 -15.27
C GLY A 145 8.62 6.81 -13.87
N SER A 146 7.30 6.90 -13.73
CA SER A 146 6.63 6.87 -12.42
C SER A 146 6.24 5.45 -12.00
N ASP A 147 6.29 5.20 -10.69
CA ASP A 147 5.75 4.00 -10.07
C ASP A 147 4.52 4.35 -9.21
N TYR A 148 3.55 3.45 -9.18
CA TYR A 148 2.33 3.60 -8.39
C TYR A 148 2.36 2.73 -7.15
N PHE A 149 1.66 3.16 -6.09
CA PHE A 149 1.43 2.36 -4.88
C PHE A 149 0.02 2.61 -4.32
N CYS A 150 -0.61 1.55 -3.82
CA CYS A 150 -1.91 1.66 -3.17
C CYS A 150 -1.81 2.06 -1.71
N HIS A 151 -0.78 1.62 -1.05
CA HIS A 151 -0.71 1.53 0.40
C HIS A 151 0.35 2.47 0.98
N THR A 152 1.65 2.16 0.80
CA THR A 152 2.72 2.98 1.37
C THR A 152 3.97 3.06 0.50
N LEU A 153 4.65 4.22 0.60
CA LEU A 153 6.05 4.37 0.26
C LEU A 153 6.84 4.57 1.56
N THR A 154 7.96 3.85 1.72
CA THR A 154 8.80 4.00 2.93
C THR A 154 10.28 4.14 2.61
N ILE A 155 11.01 4.87 3.49
CA ILE A 155 12.44 5.13 3.42
C ILE A 155 13.02 4.90 4.82
N GLY A 156 14.14 4.19 4.91
CA GLY A 156 14.84 3.92 6.17
C GLY A 156 14.62 2.50 6.67
N LEU A 157 14.27 2.32 7.92
CA LEU A 157 14.19 1.03 8.63
C LEU A 157 13.42 -0.06 7.88
N ASN A 158 12.30 0.28 7.25
CA ASN A 158 11.50 -0.70 6.51
C ASN A 158 12.20 -1.27 5.28
N VAL A 159 13.11 -0.53 4.66
CA VAL A 159 13.90 -1.03 3.52
C VAL A 159 14.82 -2.17 3.97
N GLU A 160 15.52 -1.97 5.09
CA GLU A 160 16.38 -3.00 5.69
C GLU A 160 15.57 -4.20 6.18
N PHE A 161 14.43 -3.93 6.83
CA PHE A 161 13.50 -4.98 7.24
C PHE A 161 12.99 -5.80 6.05
N ALA A 162 12.58 -5.15 4.96
CA ALA A 162 12.11 -5.84 3.75
C ALA A 162 13.21 -6.74 3.17
N ARG A 163 14.45 -6.29 3.13
CA ARG A 163 15.60 -7.09 2.68
C ARG A 163 15.85 -8.30 3.57
N LEU A 164 15.88 -8.11 4.89
CA LEU A 164 16.11 -9.18 5.85
C LEU A 164 14.96 -10.21 5.83
N ALA A 165 13.73 -9.75 5.87
CA ALA A 165 12.54 -10.61 5.89
C ALA A 165 12.36 -11.44 4.60
N THR A 166 12.89 -10.96 3.47
CA THR A 166 12.82 -11.68 2.18
C THR A 166 14.02 -12.57 1.91
N SER A 167 15.08 -12.50 2.73
CA SER A 167 16.28 -13.33 2.53
C SER A 167 15.98 -14.81 2.75
N SER A 168 16.51 -15.67 1.86
CA SER A 168 16.37 -17.13 1.97
C SER A 168 17.03 -17.66 3.26
N GLU A 169 18.19 -17.10 3.62
CA GLU A 169 18.95 -17.49 4.81
C GLU A 169 18.17 -17.26 6.11
N MET A 170 17.48 -16.11 6.23
CA MET A 170 16.65 -15.80 7.38
C MET A 170 15.43 -16.72 7.47
N ARG A 171 14.79 -17.01 6.34
CA ARG A 171 13.62 -17.92 6.29
C ARG A 171 13.99 -19.35 6.65
N GLU A 172 15.12 -19.85 6.14
CA GLU A 172 15.62 -21.19 6.46
C GLU A 172 15.99 -21.34 7.94
N ARG A 173 16.63 -20.29 8.52
CA ARG A 173 17.14 -20.32 9.88
C ARG A 173 16.07 -20.13 10.94
N PHE A 174 15.08 -19.27 10.71
CA PHE A 174 14.14 -18.81 11.73
C PHE A 174 12.68 -19.19 11.45
N GLY A 175 12.32 -19.66 10.24
CA GLY A 175 10.96 -20.07 9.91
C GLY A 175 9.92 -19.00 10.28
N ALA A 176 8.95 -19.33 11.14
CA ALA A 176 7.90 -18.41 11.59
C ALA A 176 8.45 -17.22 12.41
N MET A 177 9.65 -17.34 12.99
CA MET A 177 10.31 -16.27 13.74
C MET A 177 11.10 -15.30 12.85
N THR A 178 11.12 -15.49 11.53
CA THR A 178 11.86 -14.65 10.59
C THR A 178 11.48 -13.17 10.73
N TYR A 179 10.20 -12.85 10.77
CA TYR A 179 9.73 -11.47 10.85
C TYR A 179 10.12 -10.76 12.16
N PRO A 180 9.88 -11.32 13.36
CA PRO A 180 10.34 -10.71 14.61
C PRO A 180 11.86 -10.53 14.68
N VAL A 181 12.62 -11.53 14.23
CA VAL A 181 14.10 -11.47 14.25
C VAL A 181 14.60 -10.42 13.25
N ALA A 182 14.08 -10.40 12.03
CA ALA A 182 14.44 -9.40 11.02
C ALA A 182 14.12 -7.97 11.51
N ALA A 183 12.98 -7.76 12.17
CA ALA A 183 12.63 -6.47 12.74
C ALA A 183 13.62 -6.01 13.81
N LEU A 184 14.03 -6.91 14.68
CA LEU A 184 14.99 -6.60 15.74
C LEU A 184 16.40 -6.35 15.19
N GLU A 185 16.84 -7.12 14.19
CA GLU A 185 18.13 -6.93 13.54
C GLU A 185 18.18 -5.64 12.74
N ALA A 186 17.15 -5.35 11.95
CA ALA A 186 17.02 -4.10 11.23
C ALA A 186 17.07 -2.90 12.19
N LEU A 187 16.33 -2.96 13.29
CA LEU A 187 16.31 -1.88 14.29
C LEU A 187 17.66 -1.66 14.97
N ARG A 188 18.44 -2.73 15.20
CA ARG A 188 19.76 -2.64 15.83
C ARG A 188 20.85 -2.13 14.89
N ALA A 189 20.74 -2.45 13.61
CA ALA A 189 21.73 -2.10 12.59
C ALA A 189 21.48 -0.72 11.97
N HIS A 190 20.24 -0.22 12.09
CA HIS A 190 19.83 1.01 11.42
C HIS A 190 20.38 2.26 12.11
N GLU A 191 21.09 3.08 11.33
CA GLU A 191 21.50 4.43 11.73
C GLU A 191 20.45 5.44 11.26
N PRO A 192 20.10 6.45 12.13
CA PRO A 192 19.21 7.53 11.71
C PRO A 192 19.73 8.24 10.47
N LEU A 193 18.85 8.47 9.53
CA LEU A 193 19.18 9.18 8.29
C LEU A 193 18.67 10.62 8.33
N GLU A 194 19.45 11.54 7.78
CA GLU A 194 19.01 12.92 7.56
C GLU A 194 18.10 12.96 6.35
N VAL A 195 16.88 13.46 6.54
CA VAL A 195 15.92 13.70 5.46
C VAL A 195 15.56 15.17 5.38
N VAL A 196 15.33 15.62 4.15
CA VAL A 196 14.77 16.94 3.84
C VAL A 196 13.42 16.70 3.19
N LEU A 197 12.38 17.24 3.81
CA LEU A 197 11.00 17.14 3.34
C LEU A 197 10.55 18.51 2.83
N LYS A 198 10.01 18.54 1.61
CA LYS A 198 9.36 19.71 1.01
C LYS A 198 7.95 19.35 0.63
N PHE A 199 6.98 20.09 1.14
CA PHE A 199 5.57 19.80 0.96
C PHE A 199 4.91 20.76 -0.03
N GLU A 200 3.87 20.23 -0.73
CA GLU A 200 2.92 21.02 -1.48
C GLU A 200 1.51 20.67 -1.02
N GLY A 201 0.64 21.68 -0.90
CA GLY A 201 -0.75 21.47 -0.49
C GLY A 201 -0.90 20.90 0.92
N LEU A 202 -0.10 21.38 1.89
CA LEU A 202 -0.23 21.03 3.30
C LEU A 202 -1.65 21.33 3.80
N SER A 203 -2.25 20.36 4.47
CA SER A 203 -3.57 20.46 5.10
C SER A 203 -3.43 20.67 6.62
N GLY A 204 -4.30 21.50 7.21
CA GLY A 204 -4.37 21.73 8.66
C GLY A 204 -3.78 23.05 9.13
N PRO A 205 -3.85 23.37 10.44
CA PRO A 205 -3.49 24.67 10.99
C PRO A 205 -1.99 25.03 10.88
N ALA A 206 -1.12 24.08 10.64
CA ALA A 206 0.31 24.30 10.37
C ALA A 206 0.59 24.74 8.92
N SER A 207 -0.38 24.61 8.01
CA SER A 207 -0.23 24.83 6.57
C SER A 207 0.25 26.23 6.18
N ALA A 208 -0.15 27.25 6.95
CA ALA A 208 0.15 28.65 6.61
C ALA A 208 1.61 29.08 6.87
N ARG A 209 2.39 28.28 7.60
CA ARG A 209 3.79 28.64 7.99
C ARG A 209 4.85 27.69 7.46
N GLN A 210 4.47 26.48 6.98
CA GLN A 210 5.42 25.41 6.62
C GLN A 210 5.41 25.06 5.12
N SER A 211 4.57 25.68 4.30
CA SER A 211 4.44 25.32 2.88
C SER A 211 5.62 25.78 2.00
N GLU A 212 6.50 26.63 2.50
CA GLU A 212 7.66 27.15 1.74
C GLU A 212 9.02 26.71 2.31
N ASP A 213 9.04 26.14 3.54
CA ASP A 213 10.28 25.78 4.20
C ASP A 213 10.60 24.27 4.03
N GLU A 214 11.85 23.99 3.71
CA GLU A 214 12.41 22.65 3.77
C GLU A 214 12.54 22.23 5.24
N LEU A 215 11.86 21.15 5.62
CA LEU A 215 11.98 20.60 6.97
C LEU A 215 13.08 19.53 6.99
N ARG A 216 14.01 19.64 7.95
CA ARG A 216 15.13 18.71 8.12
C ARG A 216 14.97 17.91 9.41
N TYR A 217 15.06 16.60 9.29
CA TYR A 217 14.94 15.70 10.42
C TYR A 217 16.00 14.58 10.37
N GLN A 218 16.43 14.16 11.56
CA GLN A 218 17.13 12.89 11.74
C GLN A 218 16.08 11.84 12.08
N VAL A 219 15.84 10.89 11.18
CA VAL A 219 14.74 9.93 11.31
C VAL A 219 15.24 8.50 11.21
N LEU A 220 14.55 7.59 11.85
CA LEU A 220 14.69 6.15 11.62
C LEU A 220 13.90 5.74 10.35
N GLN A 221 12.77 6.43 10.11
CA GLN A 221 11.90 6.12 8.99
C GLN A 221 11.05 7.31 8.58
N VAL A 222 10.82 7.42 7.27
CA VAL A 222 9.71 8.17 6.70
C VAL A 222 8.77 7.18 6.02
N ALA A 223 7.47 7.35 6.25
CA ALA A 223 6.41 6.65 5.54
C ALA A 223 5.48 7.67 4.90
N VAL A 224 5.19 7.50 3.61
CA VAL A 224 4.15 8.21 2.89
C VAL A 224 3.01 7.24 2.66
N ILE A 225 1.87 7.50 3.26
CA ILE A 225 0.76 6.56 3.40
C ILE A 225 -0.44 7.10 2.63
N ASN A 226 -1.01 6.27 1.78
CA ASN A 226 -2.25 6.55 1.05
C ASN A 226 -3.44 5.81 1.66
N ALA A 227 -3.23 4.59 2.18
CA ALA A 227 -4.31 3.75 2.69
C ALA A 227 -4.45 3.86 4.22
N PRO A 228 -5.69 3.88 4.76
CA PRO A 228 -5.93 4.10 6.19
C PRO A 228 -5.43 2.96 7.09
N VAL A 229 -5.32 1.73 6.59
CA VAL A 229 -4.87 0.55 7.35
C VAL A 229 -3.56 0.04 6.78
N PHE A 230 -2.57 -0.25 7.61
CA PHE A 230 -1.27 -0.77 7.22
C PHE A 230 -0.67 -1.66 8.33
N GLY A 231 0.47 -2.33 8.03
CA GLY A 231 1.16 -3.21 8.96
C GLY A 231 0.60 -4.62 9.02
N GLY A 232 -0.17 -5.03 8.02
CA GLY A 232 -0.67 -6.41 7.89
C GLY A 232 -1.51 -6.86 9.08
N PRO A 233 -1.12 -7.96 9.77
CA PRO A 233 -1.87 -8.49 10.91
C PRO A 233 -1.98 -7.52 12.10
N LEU A 234 -1.08 -6.54 12.21
CA LEU A 234 -1.12 -5.53 13.28
C LEU A 234 -2.23 -4.51 13.08
N GLN A 235 -2.72 -4.33 11.85
CA GLN A 235 -3.79 -3.41 11.50
C GLN A 235 -3.60 -2.02 12.13
N LEU A 236 -2.43 -1.44 11.92
CA LEU A 236 -2.16 -0.08 12.34
C LEU A 236 -2.98 0.88 11.49
N SER A 237 -3.39 2.01 12.06
CA SER A 237 -4.12 3.03 11.32
C SER A 237 -3.66 4.43 11.69
N ILE A 238 -3.86 5.36 10.76
CA ILE A 238 -3.73 6.79 11.00
C ILE A 238 -5.12 7.37 11.09
N PRO A 239 -5.46 8.05 12.20
CA PRO A 239 -6.75 8.70 12.34
C PRO A 239 -6.98 9.73 11.22
N GLY A 240 -8.11 9.62 10.54
CA GLY A 240 -8.50 10.53 9.46
C GLY A 240 -7.83 10.28 8.11
N ALA A 241 -6.96 9.26 7.97
CA ALA A 241 -6.46 8.85 6.67
C ALA A 241 -7.60 8.29 5.80
N SER A 242 -7.60 8.64 4.52
CA SER A 242 -8.65 8.26 3.57
C SER A 242 -8.06 8.01 2.19
N VAL A 243 -8.60 7.05 1.46
CA VAL A 243 -8.27 6.79 0.05
C VAL A 243 -9.12 7.62 -0.92
N THR A 244 -9.78 8.70 -0.47
CA THR A 244 -10.70 9.50 -1.30
C THR A 244 -10.65 11.00 -1.00
N ASP A 245 -9.62 11.48 -0.31
CA ASP A 245 -9.52 12.89 0.10
C ASP A 245 -8.40 13.65 -0.63
N HIS A 246 -7.75 13.00 -1.57
CA HIS A 246 -6.64 13.53 -2.38
C HIS A 246 -5.44 14.01 -1.55
N LEU A 247 -5.22 13.42 -0.37
CA LEU A 247 -4.10 13.71 0.51
C LEU A 247 -3.30 12.46 0.82
N LEU A 248 -2.01 12.66 1.01
CA LEU A 248 -1.10 11.66 1.57
C LEU A 248 -0.88 11.97 3.04
N ASP A 249 -0.79 10.94 3.85
CA ASP A 249 -0.36 11.02 5.25
C ASP A 249 1.13 10.73 5.34
N ILE A 250 1.92 11.73 5.71
CA ILE A 250 3.38 11.62 5.81
C ILE A 250 3.75 11.49 7.28
N VAL A 251 4.40 10.38 7.62
CA VAL A 251 4.83 10.07 8.98
C VAL A 251 6.35 9.98 9.02
N ALA A 252 6.99 10.78 9.86
CA ALA A 252 8.41 10.67 10.13
C ALA A 252 8.63 10.24 11.59
N VAL A 253 9.41 9.18 11.78
CA VAL A 253 9.78 8.67 13.10
C VAL A 253 11.18 9.15 13.42
N GLN A 254 11.30 10.15 14.29
CA GLN A 254 12.58 10.55 14.87
C GLN A 254 13.02 9.50 15.88
N GLY A 255 14.31 9.16 15.84
CA GLY A 255 14.84 8.12 16.71
C GLY A 255 14.68 8.44 18.20
N PRO A 256 13.74 7.80 18.90
CA PRO A 256 13.92 7.52 20.30
C PRO A 256 14.96 6.40 20.46
N ASP A 257 15.46 6.23 21.68
CA ASP A 257 16.29 5.06 22.01
C ASP A 257 15.59 3.80 21.46
N TRP A 258 16.25 3.03 20.59
CA TRP A 258 15.74 1.80 19.98
C TRP A 258 15.02 0.88 20.98
N LYS A 259 15.36 0.99 22.28
CA LYS A 259 14.72 0.27 23.39
C LYS A 259 13.25 0.65 23.58
N GLU A 260 12.89 1.90 23.36
CA GLU A 260 11.50 2.36 23.50
C GLU A 260 10.66 1.85 22.33
N ILE A 261 11.20 1.86 21.10
CA ILE A 261 10.54 1.27 19.93
C ILE A 261 10.40 -0.24 20.10
N ALA A 262 11.48 -0.93 20.52
CA ALA A 262 11.43 -2.37 20.76
C ALA A 262 10.44 -2.74 21.86
N ALA A 263 10.32 -1.94 22.92
CA ALA A 263 9.33 -2.13 23.97
C ALA A 263 7.89 -1.91 23.45
N ALA A 264 7.66 -0.88 22.64
CA ALA A 264 6.36 -0.63 22.03
C ALA A 264 5.95 -1.74 21.05
N ILE A 265 6.88 -2.18 20.20
CA ILE A 265 6.68 -3.34 19.31
C ILE A 265 6.43 -4.61 20.13
N GLY A 266 7.22 -4.85 21.18
CA GLY A 266 7.05 -5.99 22.08
C GLY A 266 5.68 -6.02 22.77
N GLN A 267 5.15 -4.87 23.17
CA GLN A 267 3.80 -4.75 23.74
C GLN A 267 2.70 -5.05 22.70
N LEU A 268 2.88 -4.61 21.44
CA LEU A 268 1.96 -4.93 20.35
C LEU A 268 1.91 -6.45 20.07
N PHE A 269 3.07 -7.12 20.13
CA PHE A 269 3.15 -8.59 19.94
C PHE A 269 2.66 -9.37 21.17
N ALA A 270 2.95 -8.93 22.40
CA ALA A 270 2.49 -9.59 23.62
C ALA A 270 0.95 -9.53 23.76
N GLY A 271 0.31 -8.49 23.26
CA GLY A 271 -1.16 -8.38 23.22
C GLY A 271 -1.83 -9.38 22.24
N SER A 272 -1.06 -9.98 21.31
CA SER A 272 -1.57 -10.94 20.32
C SER A 272 -1.52 -12.40 20.79
N GLU A 273 -0.70 -12.77 21.76
CA GLU A 273 -0.55 -14.15 22.23
C GLU A 273 -1.62 -14.59 23.27
N GLY A 274 -2.42 -13.66 23.78
CA GLY A 274 -3.39 -13.91 24.87
C GLY A 274 -4.77 -14.48 24.43
N THR A 275 -5.04 -14.78 23.15
CA THR A 275 -6.37 -15.24 22.74
C THR A 275 -6.34 -16.28 21.61
N GLN A 276 -5.73 -17.44 21.87
CA GLN A 276 -6.12 -18.69 21.25
C GLN A 276 -7.18 -19.35 22.15
N GLY A 277 -8.40 -18.88 22.05
CA GLY A 277 -9.54 -19.42 22.75
C GLY A 277 -10.81 -18.67 22.35
N GLU A 278 -11.65 -19.36 21.55
CA GLU A 278 -13.03 -19.02 21.20
C GLU A 278 -13.24 -17.75 20.36
N ALA A 279 -13.45 -17.95 19.07
CA ALA A 279 -14.05 -17.00 18.15
C ALA A 279 -15.47 -16.65 18.60
N SER A 280 -15.61 -15.66 19.47
CA SER A 280 -16.87 -14.97 19.73
C SER A 280 -17.01 -13.86 18.70
N ALA A 281 -17.98 -14.02 17.80
CA ALA A 281 -18.41 -12.98 16.87
C ALA A 281 -18.81 -11.73 17.65
N GLY A 282 -18.14 -10.59 17.42
CA GLY A 282 -18.64 -9.32 17.87
C GLY A 282 -17.69 -8.32 18.52
N THR A 283 -16.36 -8.52 18.50
CA THR A 283 -15.46 -7.46 19.00
C THR A 283 -14.65 -6.89 17.82
N THR A 284 -15.12 -5.77 17.27
CA THR A 284 -14.32 -4.90 16.41
C THR A 284 -13.10 -4.41 17.23
N ARG A 285 -11.93 -4.98 16.96
CA ARG A 285 -10.68 -4.43 17.49
C ARG A 285 -10.50 -3.06 16.85
N HIS A 286 -10.49 -2.00 17.63
CA HIS A 286 -10.06 -0.70 17.16
C HIS A 286 -8.57 -0.79 16.79
N PRO A 287 -8.16 -0.32 15.60
CA PRO A 287 -6.75 -0.26 15.22
C PRO A 287 -5.97 0.57 16.25
N ALA A 288 -4.73 0.16 16.54
CA ALA A 288 -3.86 0.94 17.43
C ALA A 288 -3.47 2.25 16.71
N GLU A 289 -3.77 3.38 17.34
CA GLU A 289 -3.45 4.70 16.79
C GLU A 289 -1.95 4.98 16.94
N LEU A 290 -1.28 5.26 15.83
CA LEU A 290 0.16 5.58 15.79
C LEU A 290 0.52 6.94 16.38
N THR A 291 -0.42 7.86 16.46
CA THR A 291 -0.16 9.26 16.85
C THR A 291 0.31 9.48 18.29
N THR A 292 0.37 8.42 19.10
CA THR A 292 0.77 8.50 20.51
C THR A 292 2.25 8.21 20.79
N LEU A 293 3.04 7.87 19.75
CA LEU A 293 4.46 7.55 19.94
C LEU A 293 5.32 8.82 20.07
N PRO A 294 6.21 8.92 21.08
CA PRO A 294 7.18 10.02 21.18
C PRO A 294 8.08 10.08 19.94
N GLY A 295 8.35 11.29 19.44
CA GLY A 295 9.20 11.50 18.25
C GLY A 295 8.52 11.17 16.93
N LEU A 296 7.19 11.00 16.89
CA LEU A 296 6.44 10.84 15.67
C LEU A 296 5.93 12.20 15.18
N HIS A 297 6.23 12.51 13.93
CA HIS A 297 5.71 13.68 13.22
C HIS A 297 4.74 13.20 12.15
N HIS A 298 3.61 13.90 12.01
CA HIS A 298 2.57 13.57 11.04
C HIS A 298 2.13 14.83 10.30
N TRP A 299 2.09 14.76 8.98
CA TRP A 299 1.59 15.79 8.08
C TRP A 299 0.64 15.18 7.07
N ARG A 300 -0.25 16.01 6.54
CA ARG A 300 -1.11 15.67 5.41
C ARG A 300 -0.87 16.66 4.29
N ALA A 301 -0.57 16.17 3.09
CA ALA A 301 -0.24 16.99 1.95
C ALA A 301 -0.65 16.32 0.64
N SER A 302 -0.85 17.12 -0.41
CA SER A 302 -1.10 16.58 -1.76
C SER A 302 0.17 16.05 -2.42
N SER A 303 1.35 16.57 -2.00
CA SER A 303 2.65 16.14 -2.49
C SER A 303 3.74 16.34 -1.45
N VAL A 304 4.77 15.48 -1.49
CA VAL A 304 5.99 15.63 -0.71
C VAL A 304 7.20 15.24 -1.55
N THR A 305 8.23 16.08 -1.54
CA THR A 305 9.55 15.72 -2.07
C THR A 305 10.47 15.35 -0.91
N ILE A 306 11.11 14.20 -1.02
CA ILE A 306 11.99 13.64 0.01
C ILE A 306 13.38 13.52 -0.57
N SER A 307 14.35 14.16 0.10
CA SER A 307 15.77 14.11 -0.25
C SER A 307 16.58 13.63 0.94
N THR A 308 17.69 12.95 0.65
CA THR A 308 18.66 12.47 1.65
C THR A 308 20.03 13.09 1.34
N PRO A 309 20.47 14.12 2.08
CA PRO A 309 21.70 14.86 1.78
C PRO A 309 22.98 14.01 1.78
N ALA A 310 23.02 12.96 2.57
CA ALA A 310 24.16 12.04 2.65
C ALA A 310 24.34 11.17 1.40
N GLY A 311 23.36 11.12 0.50
CA GLY A 311 23.36 10.34 -0.73
C GLY A 311 22.01 9.64 -0.96
N PRO A 312 21.81 9.03 -2.14
CA PRO A 312 20.58 8.33 -2.46
C PRO A 312 20.32 7.17 -1.49
N CYS A 313 19.09 7.09 -0.99
CA CYS A 313 18.59 5.97 -0.20
C CYS A 313 17.50 5.23 -0.97
N GLU A 314 17.49 3.90 -0.88
CA GLU A 314 16.45 3.09 -1.47
C GLU A 314 15.09 3.37 -0.82
N VAL A 315 14.03 3.21 -1.61
CA VAL A 315 12.64 3.29 -1.18
C VAL A 315 11.91 1.99 -1.40
N THR A 316 10.92 1.71 -0.57
CA THR A 316 9.97 0.63 -0.83
C THR A 316 8.62 1.21 -1.23
N LEU A 317 7.97 0.56 -2.19
CA LEU A 317 6.58 0.79 -2.59
C LEU A 317 5.79 -0.49 -2.30
N ASP A 318 4.75 -0.39 -1.49
CA ASP A 318 3.93 -1.53 -1.06
C ASP A 318 4.77 -2.75 -0.59
N GLY A 319 5.92 -2.47 0.08
CA GLY A 319 6.84 -3.46 0.62
C GLY A 319 7.88 -4.01 -0.37
N GLU A 320 7.89 -3.58 -1.63
CA GLU A 320 8.92 -3.92 -2.62
C GLU A 320 9.94 -2.79 -2.77
N VAL A 321 11.23 -3.12 -2.79
CA VAL A 321 12.29 -2.12 -3.00
C VAL A 321 12.24 -1.64 -4.46
N LYS A 322 11.90 -0.35 -4.64
CA LYS A 322 11.76 0.30 -5.95
C LYS A 322 12.20 1.76 -5.86
N GLY A 323 13.14 2.15 -6.70
CA GLY A 323 13.62 3.53 -6.77
C GLY A 323 14.53 3.94 -5.60
N GLN A 324 14.83 5.22 -5.57
CA GLN A 324 15.69 5.84 -4.55
C GLN A 324 15.42 7.34 -4.43
N THR A 325 15.84 7.94 -3.31
CA THR A 325 15.83 9.39 -3.12
C THR A 325 16.87 10.08 -4.02
N PRO A 326 16.69 11.36 -4.43
CA PRO A 326 15.51 12.17 -4.15
C PRO A 326 14.28 11.73 -4.95
N ILE A 327 13.12 11.75 -4.29
CA ILE A 327 11.86 11.29 -4.88
C ILE A 327 10.71 12.24 -4.54
N THR A 328 9.84 12.51 -5.50
CA THR A 328 8.61 13.25 -5.28
C THR A 328 7.43 12.28 -5.26
N VAL A 329 6.59 12.38 -4.24
CA VAL A 329 5.43 11.53 -4.03
C VAL A 329 4.18 12.40 -4.03
N ARG A 330 3.17 12.03 -4.80
CA ARG A 330 1.88 12.73 -4.87
C ARG A 330 0.73 11.76 -5.13
N ILE A 331 -0.50 12.24 -5.00
CA ILE A 331 -1.67 11.51 -5.49
C ILE A 331 -1.66 11.51 -7.02
N ALA A 332 -1.97 10.38 -7.64
CA ALA A 332 -2.12 10.27 -9.08
C ALA A 332 -3.29 11.15 -9.58
N PRO A 333 -3.17 11.77 -10.77
CA PRO A 333 -4.24 12.63 -11.30
C PRO A 333 -5.55 11.89 -11.55
N GLU A 334 -5.47 10.63 -11.96
CA GLU A 334 -6.63 9.79 -12.21
C GLU A 334 -6.85 8.83 -11.03
N PRO A 335 -8.09 8.72 -10.53
CA PRO A 335 -8.41 7.75 -9.49
C PRO A 335 -8.45 6.33 -10.06
N LEU A 336 -8.10 5.36 -9.24
CA LEU A 336 -8.22 3.94 -9.56
C LEU A 336 -9.68 3.50 -9.40
N GLN A 337 -10.25 2.90 -10.46
CA GLN A 337 -11.58 2.30 -10.40
C GLN A 337 -11.49 0.88 -9.85
N VAL A 338 -12.03 0.65 -8.65
CA VAL A 338 -11.92 -0.63 -7.95
C VAL A 338 -13.28 -1.13 -7.47
N LEU A 339 -13.47 -2.46 -7.44
CA LEU A 339 -14.64 -3.07 -6.83
C LEU A 339 -14.47 -3.19 -5.32
N VAL A 340 -15.47 -2.69 -4.59
CA VAL A 340 -15.53 -2.72 -3.13
C VAL A 340 -16.86 -3.33 -2.64
N PRO A 341 -16.96 -3.78 -1.38
CA PRO A 341 -18.24 -4.24 -0.83
C PRO A 341 -19.35 -3.20 -1.01
N ALA A 342 -20.59 -3.65 -1.24
CA ALA A 342 -21.74 -2.75 -1.38
C ALA A 342 -21.98 -1.88 -0.12
N SER A 343 -21.50 -2.32 1.05
CA SER A 343 -21.54 -1.57 2.30
C SER A 343 -20.37 -0.59 2.48
N TRP A 344 -19.35 -0.62 1.59
CA TRP A 344 -18.22 0.28 1.72
C TRP A 344 -18.62 1.72 1.50
N GLN A 345 -18.12 2.59 2.35
CA GLN A 345 -18.29 4.03 2.24
C GLN A 345 -16.92 4.69 2.30
N ALA A 346 -16.69 5.65 1.41
CA ALA A 346 -15.51 6.49 1.51
C ALA A 346 -15.46 7.13 2.90
N GLN A 347 -14.31 7.01 3.58
CA GLN A 347 -14.12 7.70 4.84
C GLN A 347 -14.04 9.20 4.53
N THR A 348 -15.13 9.91 4.77
CA THR A 348 -15.10 11.37 4.73
C THR A 348 -14.24 11.84 5.90
N ALA A 349 -13.17 12.60 5.62
CA ALA A 349 -12.44 13.29 6.65
C ALA A 349 -13.44 14.15 7.44
N GLU A 350 -13.73 13.76 8.68
CA GLU A 350 -14.47 14.66 9.57
C GLU A 350 -13.62 15.92 9.70
N ALA A 351 -14.14 17.00 9.13
CA ALA A 351 -13.55 18.32 9.32
C ALA A 351 -13.53 18.57 10.83
N GLY A 352 -12.34 18.42 11.43
CA GLY A 352 -12.12 18.70 12.83
C GLY A 352 -12.65 20.10 13.13
N ARG A 353 -13.71 20.13 13.94
CA ARG A 353 -14.25 21.37 14.53
C ARG A 353 -13.34 21.88 15.63
#